data_6280471fedacbb13096196d172845e38
#
_entry.id   6280471fedacbb13096196d172845e38
#
_cell.length_a   1.000
_cell.length_b   1.000
_cell.length_c   1.000
_cell.angle_alpha   90.00
_cell.angle_beta   90.00
_cell.angle_gamma   90.00
#
_symmetry.space_group_name_H-M   'P 1'
#
loop_
_entity.id
_entity.type
_entity.pdbx_description
1 polymer ?
#
loop_
_entity_poly.entity_id
_entity_poly.type
_entity_poly.pdbx_seq_one_letter_code
_entity_poly.pdbx_strand_id
1 'polypeptide(L)'
;MIVPEMSDAPMIDCIAGYHLNPWTCGIAKFNTILSTHLGVPVVGIRAVELGSYRRPLLSIKLEEFTAADAADLDTWSQAHAGDFELFLHNFRGEPIEQRLLASAGKVYCGNSELARELRPARPDLSELFCPGTILNPQRFEPTELKVFTFGMAHKIRVPLYTRLRDLLDATGRSYSVFVSTALHEGTDFDGSFVVRFEELQSLFNGQVYFMGYLSDTAVYNHLLDCTYLAAFFEKGLRANNTTVNAAMECGATVVTNLDGDSPRGLEHMKNVIDINRCDRLPGAEESGRIGRAAREIAYAEYGWDRLVAQLRPAVPV
;
A
#
# COMPACT_ATOMS: atom_id res chain seq x y z
N MET A 1 -21.11 4.47 -35.71
CA MET A 1 -20.79 3.66 -34.52
C MET A 1 -21.88 2.59 -34.43
N ILE A 2 -21.56 1.37 -34.85
CA ILE A 2 -22.47 0.23 -34.80
C ILE A 2 -22.39 -0.27 -33.35
N VAL A 3 -23.46 -0.07 -32.57
CA VAL A 3 -23.62 -0.71 -31.26
C VAL A 3 -23.79 -2.20 -31.56
N PRO A 4 -22.93 -3.09 -31.07
CA PRO A 4 -23.16 -4.51 -31.26
C PRO A 4 -24.45 -4.88 -30.53
N GLU A 5 -25.35 -5.62 -31.20
CA GLU A 5 -26.50 -6.23 -30.58
C GLU A 5 -26.07 -7.02 -29.36
N MET A 6 -26.59 -6.68 -28.18
CA MET A 6 -26.35 -7.43 -26.96
C MET A 6 -26.89 -8.85 -27.16
N SER A 7 -26.01 -9.82 -27.20
CA SER A 7 -26.36 -11.23 -27.20
C SER A 7 -27.21 -11.55 -25.97
N ASP A 8 -28.31 -12.29 -26.15
CA ASP A 8 -29.18 -12.81 -25.10
C ASP A 8 -28.51 -13.90 -24.22
N ALA A 9 -27.20 -14.04 -24.27
CA ALA A 9 -26.46 -14.95 -23.40
C ALA A 9 -26.58 -14.46 -21.95
N PRO A 10 -26.92 -15.31 -21.00
CA PRO A 10 -27.01 -14.94 -19.59
C PRO A 10 -25.69 -14.36 -19.13
N MET A 11 -25.73 -13.14 -18.59
CA MET A 11 -24.55 -12.44 -18.10
C MET A 11 -24.08 -13.07 -16.78
N ILE A 12 -22.76 -13.05 -16.56
CA ILE A 12 -22.17 -13.34 -15.26
C ILE A 12 -22.86 -12.48 -14.20
N ASP A 13 -23.32 -13.08 -13.10
CA ASP A 13 -24.07 -12.39 -12.04
C ASP A 13 -23.29 -12.28 -10.72
N CYS A 14 -22.18 -13.00 -10.58
CA CYS A 14 -21.18 -12.78 -9.52
C CYS A 14 -19.79 -13.30 -9.94
N ILE A 15 -18.76 -12.88 -9.21
CA ILE A 15 -17.41 -13.44 -9.30
C ILE A 15 -17.13 -14.17 -7.99
N ALA A 16 -16.86 -15.46 -8.06
CA ALA A 16 -16.57 -16.29 -6.91
C ALA A 16 -15.05 -16.53 -6.79
N GLY A 17 -14.49 -16.21 -5.62
CA GLY A 17 -13.07 -16.39 -5.32
C GLY A 17 -12.85 -17.12 -3.99
N TYR A 18 -11.72 -17.83 -3.87
CA TYR A 18 -11.35 -18.50 -2.63
C TYR A 18 -10.89 -17.51 -1.57
N HIS A 19 -9.99 -16.61 -1.92
CA HIS A 19 -9.58 -15.49 -1.10
C HIS A 19 -10.34 -14.22 -1.51
N LEU A 20 -10.82 -13.46 -0.52
CA LEU A 20 -11.61 -12.25 -0.76
C LEU A 20 -10.84 -10.95 -0.40
N ASN A 21 -9.71 -11.08 0.30
CA ASN A 21 -8.93 -9.91 0.68
C ASN A 21 -7.99 -9.45 -0.45
N PRO A 22 -8.28 -8.32 -1.13
CA PRO A 22 -7.49 -7.83 -2.26
C PRO A 22 -6.10 -7.31 -1.86
N TRP A 23 -5.84 -7.14 -0.57
CA TRP A 23 -4.55 -6.67 -0.06
C TRP A 23 -3.54 -7.80 0.15
N THR A 24 -4.01 -9.04 0.27
CA THR A 24 -3.17 -10.21 0.54
C THR A 24 -3.14 -11.23 -0.59
N CYS A 25 -4.04 -11.13 -1.57
CA CYS A 25 -4.14 -12.06 -2.69
C CYS A 25 -4.33 -11.32 -4.02
N GLY A 26 -3.45 -11.58 -4.99
CA GLY A 26 -3.49 -10.98 -6.32
C GLY A 26 -4.75 -11.35 -7.11
N ILE A 27 -5.26 -12.59 -6.95
CA ILE A 27 -6.51 -13.04 -7.57
C ILE A 27 -7.71 -12.32 -6.96
N ALA A 28 -7.74 -12.16 -5.63
CA ALA A 28 -8.80 -11.38 -4.97
C ALA A 28 -8.81 -9.93 -5.45
N LYS A 29 -7.62 -9.32 -5.66
CA LYS A 29 -7.50 -7.99 -6.22
C LYS A 29 -8.01 -7.90 -7.66
N PHE A 30 -7.63 -8.86 -8.50
CA PHE A 30 -8.13 -8.98 -9.87
C PHE A 30 -9.66 -9.09 -9.86
N ASN A 31 -10.23 -9.97 -9.04
CA ASN A 31 -11.67 -10.19 -8.92
C ASN A 31 -12.41 -8.91 -8.47
N THR A 32 -11.85 -8.16 -7.52
CA THR A 32 -12.43 -6.89 -7.05
C THR A 32 -12.48 -5.84 -8.17
N ILE A 33 -11.42 -5.73 -8.97
CA ILE A 33 -11.38 -4.79 -10.08
C ILE A 33 -12.35 -5.23 -11.18
N LEU A 34 -12.34 -6.52 -11.55
CA LEU A 34 -13.23 -7.09 -12.56
C LEU A 34 -14.71 -6.91 -12.16
N SER A 35 -15.04 -7.14 -10.89
CA SER A 35 -16.38 -6.91 -10.30
C SER A 35 -16.85 -5.47 -10.53
N THR A 36 -15.97 -4.49 -10.30
CA THR A 36 -16.31 -3.08 -10.54
C THR A 36 -16.64 -2.80 -12.00
N HIS A 37 -15.93 -3.44 -12.94
CA HIS A 37 -16.16 -3.27 -14.37
C HIS A 37 -17.42 -3.98 -14.87
N LEU A 38 -17.73 -5.15 -14.31
CA LEU A 38 -18.93 -5.93 -14.67
C LEU A 38 -20.19 -5.45 -13.92
N GLY A 39 -20.05 -4.70 -12.83
CA GLY A 39 -21.17 -4.29 -11.98
C GLY A 39 -21.79 -5.44 -11.18
N VAL A 40 -21.00 -6.48 -10.84
CA VAL A 40 -21.45 -7.67 -10.12
C VAL A 40 -20.68 -7.87 -8.81
N PRO A 41 -21.23 -8.53 -7.77
CA PRO A 41 -20.54 -8.73 -6.51
C PRO A 41 -19.40 -9.75 -6.62
N VAL A 42 -18.41 -9.62 -5.72
CA VAL A 42 -17.44 -10.67 -5.41
C VAL A 42 -17.93 -11.44 -4.19
N VAL A 43 -17.97 -12.76 -4.28
CA VAL A 43 -18.46 -13.67 -3.23
C VAL A 43 -17.46 -14.78 -2.91
N GLY A 44 -17.61 -15.40 -1.75
CA GLY A 44 -16.84 -16.60 -1.39
C GLY A 44 -17.28 -17.80 -2.25
N ILE A 45 -16.32 -18.68 -2.57
CA ILE A 45 -16.55 -19.83 -3.45
C ILE A 45 -17.28 -21.00 -2.76
N ARG A 46 -17.76 -20.81 -1.55
CA ARG A 46 -18.48 -21.88 -0.83
C ARG A 46 -19.84 -22.11 -1.43
N ALA A 47 -20.26 -23.40 -1.52
CA ALA A 47 -21.50 -23.82 -2.15
C ALA A 47 -22.76 -23.05 -1.65
N VAL A 48 -22.80 -22.71 -0.36
CA VAL A 48 -23.90 -21.93 0.24
C VAL A 48 -24.00 -20.52 -0.35
N GLU A 49 -22.87 -19.88 -0.62
CA GLU A 49 -22.83 -18.54 -1.20
C GLU A 49 -23.17 -18.57 -2.70
N LEU A 50 -22.70 -19.61 -3.41
CA LEU A 50 -22.96 -19.78 -4.84
C LEU A 50 -24.40 -20.09 -5.18
N GLY A 51 -25.15 -20.76 -4.30
CA GLY A 51 -26.54 -21.17 -4.51
C GLY A 51 -27.53 -20.00 -4.75
N SER A 52 -27.13 -18.77 -4.49
CA SER A 52 -27.93 -17.58 -4.75
C SER A 52 -27.76 -17.01 -6.16
N TYR A 53 -26.81 -17.51 -6.94
CA TYR A 53 -26.45 -16.99 -8.27
C TYR A 53 -26.76 -18.00 -9.37
N ARG A 54 -27.11 -17.49 -10.55
CA ARG A 54 -27.48 -18.31 -11.70
C ARG A 54 -26.32 -18.61 -12.62
N ARG A 55 -25.34 -17.68 -12.71
CA ARG A 55 -24.19 -17.81 -13.59
C ARG A 55 -22.92 -17.21 -12.95
N PRO A 56 -22.42 -17.81 -11.87
CA PRO A 56 -21.19 -17.35 -11.24
C PRO A 56 -19.97 -17.59 -12.14
N LEU A 57 -19.04 -16.63 -12.13
CA LEU A 57 -17.69 -16.81 -12.66
C LEU A 57 -16.79 -17.31 -11.52
N LEU A 58 -16.40 -18.58 -11.58
CA LEU A 58 -15.41 -19.14 -10.65
C LEU A 58 -14.00 -18.71 -11.07
N SER A 59 -13.40 -17.76 -10.36
CA SER A 59 -12.06 -17.26 -10.62
C SER A 59 -11.09 -17.90 -9.61
N ILE A 60 -10.38 -18.96 -10.02
CA ILE A 60 -9.76 -19.89 -9.08
C ILE A 60 -8.32 -20.30 -9.43
N LYS A 61 -7.63 -20.69 -8.34
CA LYS A 61 -6.36 -21.40 -8.30
C LYS A 61 -6.50 -22.50 -7.25
N LEU A 62 -6.74 -23.73 -7.66
CA LEU A 62 -7.13 -24.82 -6.75
C LEU A 62 -6.06 -25.24 -5.76
N GLU A 63 -4.80 -25.01 -6.05
CA GLU A 63 -3.69 -25.33 -5.14
C GLU A 63 -3.77 -24.64 -3.76
N GLU A 64 -4.59 -23.58 -3.64
CA GLU A 64 -4.80 -22.83 -2.40
C GLU A 64 -5.95 -23.37 -1.55
N PHE A 65 -6.74 -24.31 -2.10
CA PHE A 65 -7.92 -24.84 -1.42
C PHE A 65 -7.56 -25.90 -0.37
N THR A 66 -8.34 -25.94 0.73
CA THR A 66 -8.33 -27.13 1.58
C THR A 66 -8.98 -28.31 0.86
N ALA A 67 -8.66 -29.53 1.27
CA ALA A 67 -9.27 -30.73 0.67
C ALA A 67 -10.81 -30.75 0.82
N ALA A 68 -11.32 -30.21 1.93
CA ALA A 68 -12.76 -30.11 2.18
C ALA A 68 -13.42 -29.09 1.24
N ASP A 69 -12.89 -27.88 1.14
CA ASP A 69 -13.43 -26.85 0.24
C ASP A 69 -13.38 -27.29 -1.23
N ALA A 70 -12.33 -28.02 -1.61
CA ALA A 70 -12.18 -28.58 -2.95
C ALA A 70 -13.26 -29.64 -3.24
N ALA A 71 -13.53 -30.54 -2.29
CA ALA A 71 -14.57 -31.57 -2.43
C ALA A 71 -15.98 -30.97 -2.49
N ASP A 72 -16.26 -29.93 -1.69
CA ASP A 72 -17.53 -29.22 -1.70
C ASP A 72 -17.74 -28.49 -3.04
N LEU A 73 -16.71 -27.85 -3.58
CA LEU A 73 -16.77 -27.20 -4.88
C LEU A 73 -16.97 -28.21 -6.01
N ASP A 74 -16.29 -29.38 -5.95
CA ASP A 74 -16.47 -30.46 -6.91
C ASP A 74 -17.91 -30.96 -6.94
N THR A 75 -18.49 -31.22 -5.77
CA THR A 75 -19.89 -31.65 -5.63
C THR A 75 -20.85 -30.62 -6.20
N TRP A 76 -20.66 -29.35 -5.85
CA TRP A 76 -21.47 -28.24 -6.35
C TRP A 76 -21.39 -28.13 -7.87
N SER A 77 -20.18 -28.18 -8.43
CA SER A 77 -19.94 -28.00 -9.87
C SER A 77 -20.59 -29.09 -10.73
N GLN A 78 -20.65 -30.31 -10.23
CA GLN A 78 -21.32 -31.42 -10.90
C GLN A 78 -22.84 -31.25 -10.89
N ALA A 79 -23.41 -30.75 -9.79
CA ALA A 79 -24.84 -30.45 -9.68
C ALA A 79 -25.29 -29.26 -10.57
N HIS A 80 -24.36 -28.35 -10.93
CA HIS A 80 -24.63 -27.15 -11.70
C HIS A 80 -23.86 -27.13 -13.03
N ALA A 81 -23.65 -28.31 -13.63
CA ALA A 81 -22.91 -28.41 -14.89
C ALA A 81 -23.57 -27.58 -16.00
N GLY A 82 -22.79 -26.71 -16.61
CA GLY A 82 -23.23 -25.76 -17.65
C GLY A 82 -23.71 -24.42 -17.13
N ASP A 83 -24.00 -24.28 -15.83
CA ASP A 83 -24.61 -23.06 -15.24
C ASP A 83 -23.57 -22.10 -14.66
N PHE A 84 -22.28 -22.42 -14.72
CA PHE A 84 -21.21 -21.54 -14.25
C PHE A 84 -20.12 -21.34 -15.31
N GLU A 85 -19.38 -20.25 -15.18
CA GLU A 85 -18.17 -19.98 -15.97
C GLU A 85 -16.93 -20.17 -15.12
N LEU A 86 -15.82 -20.55 -15.74
CA LEU A 86 -14.57 -20.89 -15.04
C LEU A 86 -13.42 -20.04 -15.60
N PHE A 87 -12.77 -19.26 -14.75
CA PHE A 87 -11.51 -18.59 -15.04
C PHE A 87 -10.39 -19.27 -14.25
N LEU A 88 -9.52 -19.97 -14.96
CA LEU A 88 -8.38 -20.66 -14.37
C LEU A 88 -7.13 -19.77 -14.36
N HIS A 89 -6.58 -19.54 -13.17
CA HIS A 89 -5.30 -18.85 -13.00
C HIS A 89 -4.10 -19.81 -13.03
N ASN A 90 -4.33 -21.08 -12.75
CA ASN A 90 -3.36 -22.18 -12.83
C ASN A 90 -4.06 -23.50 -13.11
N PHE A 91 -3.33 -24.51 -13.57
CA PHE A 91 -3.83 -25.85 -13.79
C PHE A 91 -2.71 -26.86 -13.54
N ARG A 92 -2.98 -27.89 -12.75
CA ARG A 92 -2.02 -28.97 -12.41
C ARG A 92 -2.45 -30.32 -12.96
N GLY A 93 -3.61 -30.39 -13.59
CA GLY A 93 -4.16 -31.64 -14.08
C GLY A 93 -4.77 -32.54 -13.02
N GLU A 94 -5.03 -32.00 -11.82
CA GLU A 94 -5.69 -32.75 -10.74
C GLU A 94 -7.09 -33.20 -11.17
N PRO A 95 -7.58 -34.36 -10.68
CA PRO A 95 -8.89 -34.88 -11.08
C PRO A 95 -10.05 -33.89 -10.90
N ILE A 96 -10.02 -33.09 -9.84
CA ILE A 96 -11.04 -32.07 -9.59
C ILE A 96 -10.96 -30.93 -10.63
N GLU A 97 -9.76 -30.50 -11.00
CA GLU A 97 -9.60 -29.47 -12.04
C GLU A 97 -10.14 -29.92 -13.39
N GLN A 98 -9.90 -31.21 -13.71
CA GLN A 98 -10.43 -31.81 -14.94
C GLN A 98 -11.97 -31.87 -14.93
N ARG A 99 -12.58 -32.20 -13.78
CA ARG A 99 -14.05 -32.22 -13.64
C ARG A 99 -14.65 -30.82 -13.72
N LEU A 100 -14.06 -29.84 -13.04
CA LEU A 100 -14.48 -28.44 -13.15
C LEU A 100 -14.37 -27.92 -14.59
N LEU A 101 -13.27 -28.24 -15.25
CA LEU A 101 -13.06 -27.91 -16.66
C LEU A 101 -14.14 -28.50 -17.56
N ALA A 102 -14.54 -29.76 -17.32
CA ALA A 102 -15.57 -30.46 -18.08
C ALA A 102 -17.00 -29.90 -17.78
N SER A 103 -17.26 -29.54 -16.53
CA SER A 103 -18.58 -29.12 -16.06
C SER A 103 -18.90 -27.65 -16.36
N ALA A 104 -17.88 -26.79 -16.54
CA ALA A 104 -18.08 -25.37 -16.79
C ALA A 104 -18.78 -25.11 -18.13
N GLY A 105 -19.76 -24.22 -18.16
CA GLY A 105 -20.42 -23.76 -19.39
C GLY A 105 -19.46 -23.04 -20.33
N LYS A 106 -18.58 -22.21 -19.78
CA LYS A 106 -17.50 -21.53 -20.51
C LYS A 106 -16.21 -21.48 -19.69
N VAL A 107 -15.08 -21.55 -20.37
CA VAL A 107 -13.78 -21.58 -19.73
C VAL A 107 -12.90 -20.46 -20.26
N TYR A 108 -12.20 -19.81 -19.35
CA TYR A 108 -11.23 -18.76 -19.62
C TYR A 108 -9.89 -19.07 -18.97
N CYS A 109 -8.81 -18.60 -19.56
CA CYS A 109 -7.50 -18.56 -18.93
C CYS A 109 -6.76 -17.28 -19.30
N GLY A 110 -5.76 -16.92 -18.49
CA GLY A 110 -5.06 -15.62 -18.59
C GLY A 110 -3.74 -15.66 -19.36
N ASN A 111 -3.35 -16.80 -19.95
CA ASN A 111 -2.10 -16.93 -20.71
C ASN A 111 -2.13 -18.03 -21.76
N SER A 112 -1.27 -17.90 -22.76
CA SER A 112 -1.20 -18.79 -23.91
C SER A 112 -0.61 -20.17 -23.59
N GLU A 113 0.20 -20.28 -22.56
CA GLU A 113 0.75 -21.58 -22.13
C GLU A 113 -0.37 -22.46 -21.58
N LEU A 114 -1.14 -21.93 -20.65
CA LEU A 114 -2.32 -22.62 -20.10
C LEU A 114 -3.38 -22.87 -21.17
N ALA A 115 -3.61 -21.92 -22.08
CA ALA A 115 -4.54 -22.13 -23.19
C ALA A 115 -4.12 -23.31 -24.08
N ARG A 116 -2.84 -23.46 -24.36
CA ARG A 116 -2.30 -24.57 -25.16
C ARG A 116 -2.48 -25.92 -24.47
N GLU A 117 -2.30 -25.94 -23.17
CA GLU A 117 -2.47 -27.14 -22.34
C GLU A 117 -3.95 -27.59 -22.27
N LEU A 118 -4.87 -26.65 -22.11
CA LEU A 118 -6.29 -26.93 -21.88
C LEU A 118 -7.10 -27.14 -23.17
N ARG A 119 -6.70 -26.58 -24.33
CA ARG A 119 -7.42 -26.71 -25.60
C ARG A 119 -7.73 -28.11 -26.07
N PRO A 120 -6.87 -29.14 -25.84
CA PRO A 120 -7.24 -30.50 -26.18
C PRO A 120 -8.50 -31.03 -25.46
N ALA A 121 -8.72 -30.58 -24.23
CA ALA A 121 -9.90 -30.93 -23.43
C ALA A 121 -11.07 -29.94 -23.62
N ARG A 122 -10.77 -28.67 -23.89
CA ARG A 122 -11.75 -27.57 -24.07
C ARG A 122 -11.37 -26.72 -25.30
N PRO A 123 -11.73 -27.17 -26.52
CA PRO A 123 -11.44 -26.43 -27.77
C PRO A 123 -12.09 -25.04 -27.82
N ASP A 124 -13.19 -24.86 -27.11
CA ASP A 124 -13.96 -23.61 -26.96
C ASP A 124 -13.39 -22.61 -25.94
N LEU A 125 -12.27 -22.96 -25.28
CA LEU A 125 -11.62 -22.12 -24.27
C LEU A 125 -11.22 -20.76 -24.86
N SER A 126 -11.55 -19.72 -24.11
CA SER A 126 -11.15 -18.33 -24.43
C SER A 126 -9.88 -17.95 -23.67
N GLU A 127 -8.84 -17.58 -24.39
CA GLU A 127 -7.65 -16.94 -23.83
C GLU A 127 -7.93 -15.44 -23.65
N LEU A 128 -7.78 -14.94 -22.43
CA LEU A 128 -8.03 -13.55 -22.09
C LEU A 128 -6.74 -12.86 -21.67
N PHE A 129 -6.61 -11.60 -22.05
CA PHE A 129 -5.56 -10.74 -21.50
C PHE A 129 -5.96 -10.24 -20.11
N CYS A 130 -5.08 -10.43 -19.12
CA CYS A 130 -5.29 -9.91 -17.77
C CYS A 130 -4.69 -8.52 -17.65
N PRO A 131 -5.49 -7.46 -17.48
CA PRO A 131 -4.99 -6.11 -17.30
C PRO A 131 -4.23 -5.94 -15.98
N GLY A 132 -3.46 -4.86 -15.87
CA GLY A 132 -2.77 -4.51 -14.63
C GLY A 132 -3.76 -4.29 -13.47
N THR A 133 -3.41 -4.79 -12.28
CA THR A 133 -4.26 -4.74 -11.09
C THR A 133 -3.86 -3.65 -10.09
N ILE A 134 -2.85 -2.82 -10.40
CA ILE A 134 -2.40 -1.76 -9.48
C ILE A 134 -3.12 -0.46 -9.76
N LEU A 135 -3.30 -0.12 -11.03
CA LEU A 135 -3.83 1.16 -11.46
C LEU A 135 -4.96 0.96 -12.48
N ASN A 136 -6.07 1.67 -12.25
CA ASN A 136 -6.96 2.04 -13.32
C ASN A 136 -6.57 3.47 -13.76
N PRO A 137 -5.85 3.67 -14.87
CA PRO A 137 -5.35 4.99 -15.27
C PRO A 137 -6.45 6.04 -15.43
N GLN A 138 -7.69 5.62 -15.69
CA GLN A 138 -8.84 6.52 -15.86
C GLN A 138 -9.43 7.00 -14.52
N ARG A 139 -9.07 6.35 -13.40
CA ARG A 139 -9.58 6.63 -12.05
C ARG A 139 -8.45 6.90 -11.04
N PHE A 140 -7.20 6.90 -11.50
CA PHE A 140 -6.06 7.14 -10.64
C PHE A 140 -5.88 8.64 -10.41
N GLU A 141 -6.05 9.05 -9.17
CA GLU A 141 -5.71 10.39 -8.69
C GLU A 141 -4.50 10.27 -7.78
N PRO A 142 -3.33 10.82 -8.16
CA PRO A 142 -2.17 10.81 -7.28
C PRO A 142 -2.46 11.62 -6.03
N THR A 143 -2.01 11.14 -4.88
CA THR A 143 -2.12 11.89 -3.64
C THR A 143 -1.31 13.17 -3.71
N GLU A 144 -1.91 14.28 -3.27
CA GLU A 144 -1.32 15.61 -3.37
C GLU A 144 -0.24 15.84 -2.30
N LEU A 145 -0.41 15.24 -1.12
CA LEU A 145 0.51 15.39 0.00
C LEU A 145 1.14 14.03 0.34
N LYS A 146 2.46 14.02 0.44
CA LYS A 146 3.23 12.84 0.83
C LYS A 146 3.93 13.12 2.15
N VAL A 147 3.54 12.41 3.19
CA VAL A 147 4.21 12.45 4.49
C VAL A 147 5.13 11.25 4.59
N PHE A 148 6.39 11.48 4.90
CA PHE A 148 7.36 10.42 5.13
C PHE A 148 7.81 10.43 6.59
N THR A 149 8.00 9.26 7.18
CA THR A 149 8.64 9.08 8.48
C THR A 149 9.53 7.85 8.44
N PHE A 150 10.70 7.95 9.06
CA PHE A 150 11.62 6.82 9.18
C PHE A 150 12.33 6.82 10.53
N GLY A 151 12.74 5.65 10.96
CA GLY A 151 13.39 5.43 12.22
C GLY A 151 12.82 4.24 12.98
N MET A 152 13.01 4.18 14.29
CA MET A 152 12.59 3.06 15.12
C MET A 152 11.10 3.14 15.47
N ALA A 153 10.38 2.03 15.36
CA ALA A 153 8.94 1.94 15.61
C ALA A 153 8.55 2.39 17.04
N HIS A 154 9.33 2.05 18.05
CA HIS A 154 9.06 2.47 19.43
C HIS A 154 9.13 4.00 19.64
N LYS A 155 9.67 4.73 18.68
CA LYS A 155 9.70 6.21 18.70
C LYS A 155 8.45 6.85 18.11
N ILE A 156 7.54 6.09 17.52
CA ILE A 156 6.27 6.60 16.99
C ILE A 156 5.42 7.14 18.14
N ARG A 157 5.03 8.41 18.07
CA ARG A 157 4.23 9.12 19.08
C ARG A 157 2.82 9.36 18.55
N VAL A 158 1.95 8.36 18.69
CA VAL A 158 0.59 8.34 18.15
C VAL A 158 -0.20 9.63 18.44
N PRO A 159 -0.17 10.24 19.66
CA PRO A 159 -0.90 11.49 19.91
C PRO A 159 -0.47 12.66 18.99
N LEU A 160 0.81 12.73 18.62
CA LEU A 160 1.30 13.78 17.70
C LEU A 160 0.96 13.47 16.26
N TYR A 161 0.89 12.19 15.88
CA TYR A 161 0.34 11.78 14.58
C TYR A 161 -1.17 12.05 14.48
N THR A 162 -1.93 11.96 15.58
CA THR A 162 -3.34 12.37 15.62
C THR A 162 -3.48 13.85 15.27
N ARG A 163 -2.66 14.71 15.88
CA ARG A 163 -2.66 16.14 15.53
C ARG A 163 -2.24 16.39 14.08
N LEU A 164 -1.25 15.65 13.59
CA LEU A 164 -0.83 15.74 12.18
C LEU A 164 -1.98 15.34 11.24
N ARG A 165 -2.71 14.27 11.55
CA ARG A 165 -3.87 13.83 10.79
C ARG A 165 -4.92 14.95 10.72
N ASP A 166 -5.26 15.56 11.86
CA ASP A 166 -6.25 16.66 11.92
C ASP A 166 -5.83 17.85 11.04
N LEU A 167 -4.53 18.17 11.02
CA LEU A 167 -3.98 19.22 10.16
C LEU A 167 -3.99 18.84 8.67
N LEU A 168 -3.73 17.58 8.34
CA LEU A 168 -3.81 17.08 6.95
C LEU A 168 -5.26 17.09 6.46
N ASP A 169 -6.20 16.60 7.27
CA ASP A 169 -7.64 16.61 6.96
C ASP A 169 -8.16 18.03 6.75
N ALA A 170 -7.70 18.97 7.56
CA ALA A 170 -8.06 20.40 7.44
C ALA A 170 -7.57 21.04 6.13
N THR A 171 -6.61 20.44 5.42
CA THR A 171 -6.18 20.95 4.10
C THR A 171 -7.23 20.67 3.01
N GLY A 172 -8.12 19.71 3.20
CA GLY A 172 -9.06 19.21 2.18
C GLY A 172 -8.37 18.48 1.01
N ARG A 173 -7.08 18.20 1.09
CA ARG A 173 -6.26 17.57 0.05
C ARG A 173 -6.06 16.09 0.35
N SER A 174 -5.93 15.30 -0.69
CA SER A 174 -5.57 13.89 -0.54
C SER A 174 -4.13 13.74 -0.04
N TYR A 175 -3.89 12.75 0.84
CA TYR A 175 -2.55 12.49 1.37
C TYR A 175 -2.25 11.02 1.53
N SER A 176 -0.95 10.69 1.62
CA SER A 176 -0.43 9.36 1.95
C SER A 176 0.69 9.49 2.98
N VAL A 177 0.72 8.58 3.94
CA VAL A 177 1.76 8.52 4.98
C VAL A 177 2.62 7.29 4.76
N PHE A 178 3.90 7.48 4.49
CA PHE A 178 4.87 6.42 4.24
C PHE A 178 5.73 6.23 5.50
N VAL A 179 5.75 5.01 6.03
CA VAL A 179 6.46 4.66 7.25
C VAL A 179 7.55 3.65 6.95
N SER A 180 8.79 4.01 7.20
CA SER A 180 9.93 3.10 7.20
C SER A 180 10.45 2.91 8.62
N THR A 181 10.75 1.67 9.00
CA THR A 181 11.30 1.37 10.32
C THR A 181 12.68 0.75 10.22
N ALA A 182 13.59 1.18 11.07
CA ALA A 182 14.89 0.55 11.21
C ALA A 182 14.78 -0.75 12.01
N LEU A 183 15.59 -1.74 11.62
CA LEU A 183 15.85 -2.93 12.43
C LEU A 183 17.03 -2.65 13.37
N HIS A 184 16.95 -3.11 14.61
CA HIS A 184 18.11 -3.16 15.49
C HIS A 184 19.00 -4.35 15.09
N GLU A 185 20.31 -4.15 15.11
CA GLU A 185 21.25 -5.24 14.93
C GLU A 185 21.02 -6.31 16.01
N GLY A 186 20.81 -7.56 15.57
CA GLY A 186 20.57 -8.70 16.45
C GLY A 186 19.18 -8.82 17.06
N THR A 187 18.22 -8.00 16.66
CA THR A 187 16.81 -8.14 17.07
C THR A 187 15.98 -8.75 15.94
N ASP A 188 15.11 -9.67 16.34
CA ASP A 188 13.99 -10.09 15.50
C ASP A 188 13.07 -8.90 15.22
N PHE A 189 12.15 -9.08 14.28
CA PHE A 189 11.16 -8.06 13.92
C PHE A 189 10.50 -7.51 15.19
N ASP A 190 10.69 -6.20 15.43
CA ASP A 190 10.18 -5.55 16.65
C ASP A 190 8.65 -5.70 16.73
N GLY A 191 8.17 -6.55 17.64
CA GLY A 191 6.73 -6.78 17.84
C GLY A 191 5.95 -5.50 18.18
N SER A 192 6.62 -4.48 18.71
CA SER A 192 6.02 -3.16 18.94
C SER A 192 5.65 -2.45 17.63
N PHE A 193 6.29 -2.81 16.51
CA PHE A 193 5.98 -2.26 15.21
C PHE A 193 4.55 -2.59 14.77
N VAL A 194 4.12 -3.84 14.91
CA VAL A 194 2.78 -4.28 14.49
C VAL A 194 1.71 -3.44 15.18
N VAL A 195 1.81 -3.29 16.50
CA VAL A 195 0.86 -2.49 17.28
C VAL A 195 0.85 -1.03 16.81
N ARG A 196 2.01 -0.42 16.63
CA ARG A 196 2.11 0.97 16.17
C ARG A 196 1.60 1.16 14.76
N PHE A 197 1.83 0.19 13.90
CA PHE A 197 1.33 0.21 12.53
C PHE A 197 -0.21 0.10 12.50
N GLU A 198 -0.80 -0.79 13.28
CA GLU A 198 -2.26 -0.92 13.40
C GLU A 198 -2.89 0.36 13.94
N GLU A 199 -2.29 0.99 14.96
CA GLU A 199 -2.73 2.29 15.48
C GLU A 199 -2.70 3.37 14.39
N LEU A 200 -1.63 3.47 13.62
CA LEU A 200 -1.52 4.43 12.52
C LEU A 200 -2.49 4.10 11.38
N GLN A 201 -2.66 2.83 11.01
CA GLN A 201 -3.63 2.40 9.99
C GLN A 201 -5.06 2.83 10.37
N SER A 202 -5.44 2.61 11.61
CA SER A 202 -6.74 3.04 12.13
C SER A 202 -6.85 4.57 12.14
N LEU A 203 -5.81 5.27 12.61
CA LEU A 203 -5.78 6.72 12.72
C LEU A 203 -5.96 7.42 11.38
N PHE A 204 -5.25 6.97 10.34
CA PHE A 204 -5.23 7.56 9.01
C PHE A 204 -6.19 6.88 8.02
N ASN A 205 -7.14 6.08 8.52
CA ASN A 205 -8.15 5.41 7.70
C ASN A 205 -7.57 4.67 6.48
N GLY A 206 -6.48 3.93 6.68
CA GLY A 206 -5.81 3.15 5.64
C GLY A 206 -4.87 3.93 4.72
N GLN A 207 -4.68 5.22 4.93
CA GLN A 207 -3.75 6.06 4.13
C GLN A 207 -2.28 5.92 4.56
N VAL A 208 -1.94 4.89 5.34
CA VAL A 208 -0.59 4.59 5.81
C VAL A 208 -0.01 3.40 5.06
N TYR A 209 1.21 3.56 4.57
CA TYR A 209 1.92 2.55 3.81
C TYR A 209 3.23 2.19 4.51
N PHE A 210 3.37 0.93 4.88
CA PHE A 210 4.61 0.44 5.47
C PHE A 210 5.62 0.04 4.41
N MET A 211 6.81 0.66 4.46
CA MET A 211 7.87 0.50 3.48
C MET A 211 8.95 -0.53 3.90
N GLY A 212 8.86 -1.07 5.12
CA GLY A 212 9.91 -1.90 5.66
C GLY A 212 11.18 -1.11 5.98
N TYR A 213 12.32 -1.83 6.03
CA TYR A 213 13.64 -1.21 6.13
C TYR A 213 14.06 -0.66 4.76
N LEU A 214 14.49 0.58 4.75
CA LEU A 214 15.00 1.26 3.56
C LEU A 214 16.50 1.53 3.70
N SER A 215 17.25 1.31 2.62
CA SER A 215 18.64 1.77 2.53
C SER A 215 18.74 3.29 2.50
N ASP A 216 19.91 3.84 2.83
CA ASP A 216 20.15 5.28 2.82
C ASP A 216 19.78 5.94 1.47
N THR A 217 20.06 5.27 0.35
CA THR A 217 19.67 5.75 -0.98
C THR A 217 18.18 5.85 -1.14
N ALA A 218 17.41 4.87 -0.63
CA ALA A 218 15.96 4.89 -0.70
C ALA A 218 15.39 5.97 0.24
N VAL A 219 15.91 6.08 1.47
CA VAL A 219 15.56 7.17 2.41
C VAL A 219 15.79 8.53 1.76
N TYR A 220 16.97 8.74 1.15
CA TYR A 220 17.30 9.98 0.45
C TYR A 220 16.27 10.34 -0.63
N ASN A 221 15.91 9.37 -1.48
CA ASN A 221 14.90 9.59 -2.52
C ASN A 221 13.53 9.96 -1.95
N HIS A 222 13.10 9.31 -0.86
CA HIS A 222 11.84 9.66 -0.19
C HIS A 222 11.90 11.04 0.45
N LEU A 223 13.03 11.45 1.02
CA LEU A 223 13.20 12.80 1.57
C LEU A 223 13.12 13.89 0.51
N LEU A 224 13.60 13.62 -0.71
CA LEU A 224 13.48 14.55 -1.84
C LEU A 224 12.05 14.64 -2.40
N ASP A 225 11.27 13.55 -2.30
CA ASP A 225 9.92 13.46 -2.90
C ASP A 225 8.79 13.77 -1.91
N CYS A 226 9.02 13.74 -0.60
CA CYS A 226 7.98 13.98 0.38
C CYS A 226 7.61 15.48 0.48
N THR A 227 6.33 15.75 0.73
CA THR A 227 5.85 17.08 1.09
C THR A 227 6.30 17.46 2.49
N TYR A 228 6.22 16.49 3.42
CA TYR A 228 6.61 16.67 4.82
C TYR A 228 7.38 15.45 5.31
N LEU A 229 8.46 15.66 6.04
CA LEU A 229 8.98 14.65 6.94
C LEU A 229 8.29 14.83 8.31
N ALA A 230 7.68 13.78 8.86
CA ALA A 230 7.14 13.77 10.21
C ALA A 230 8.06 12.99 11.16
N ALA A 231 8.57 13.66 12.19
CA ALA A 231 9.40 13.03 13.21
C ALA A 231 9.09 13.65 14.57
N PHE A 232 8.52 12.84 15.47
CA PHE A 232 8.08 13.30 16.78
C PHE A 232 8.82 12.61 17.91
N PHE A 233 9.07 13.34 18.98
CA PHE A 233 9.88 12.91 20.11
C PHE A 233 9.12 13.08 21.42
N GLU A 234 9.46 12.30 22.44
CA GLU A 234 8.80 12.31 23.73
C GLU A 234 8.94 13.67 24.45
N LYS A 235 10.14 14.25 24.38
CA LYS A 235 10.49 15.51 25.04
C LYS A 235 10.80 16.65 24.06
N GLY A 236 10.44 16.49 22.78
CA GLY A 236 10.82 17.43 21.74
C GLY A 236 12.13 17.08 21.04
N LEU A 237 12.38 17.77 19.93
CA LEU A 237 13.54 17.57 19.07
C LEU A 237 14.84 17.94 19.80
N ARG A 238 15.90 17.15 19.61
CA ARG A 238 17.25 17.37 20.12
C ARG A 238 18.27 17.44 18.96
N ALA A 239 19.39 18.08 19.18
CA ALA A 239 20.47 18.23 18.19
C ALA A 239 21.01 16.90 17.66
N ASN A 240 20.96 15.84 18.46
CA ASN A 240 21.38 14.48 18.08
C ASN A 240 20.32 13.64 17.39
N ASN A 241 19.21 14.20 16.98
CA ASN A 241 18.19 13.49 16.22
C ASN A 241 18.54 13.44 14.73
N THR A 242 19.41 12.50 14.37
CA THR A 242 19.98 12.37 13.01
C THR A 242 18.94 12.22 11.91
N THR A 243 17.77 11.63 12.18
CA THR A 243 16.64 11.55 11.24
C THR A 243 16.19 12.93 10.77
N VAL A 244 16.04 13.88 11.69
CA VAL A 244 15.64 15.25 11.35
C VAL A 244 16.78 16.00 10.67
N ASN A 245 18.02 15.83 11.14
CA ASN A 245 19.18 16.48 10.53
C ASN A 245 19.34 16.03 9.07
N ALA A 246 19.22 14.73 8.78
CA ALA A 246 19.26 14.21 7.40
C ALA A 246 18.15 14.80 6.52
N ALA A 247 16.95 14.91 7.05
CA ALA A 247 15.82 15.51 6.31
C ALA A 247 16.06 17.01 6.01
N MET A 248 16.61 17.76 6.97
CA MET A 248 16.96 19.15 6.80
C MET A 248 18.08 19.32 5.75
N GLU A 249 19.11 18.47 5.77
CA GLU A 249 20.16 18.44 4.74
C GLU A 249 19.61 18.20 3.34
N CYS A 250 18.57 17.38 3.20
CA CYS A 250 17.85 17.16 1.94
C CYS A 250 16.92 18.31 1.55
N GLY A 251 16.68 19.28 2.45
CA GLY A 251 15.76 20.38 2.22
C GLY A 251 14.27 19.97 2.36
N ALA A 252 13.99 18.84 3.01
CA ALA A 252 12.64 18.43 3.31
C ALA A 252 11.99 19.36 4.36
N THR A 253 10.69 19.59 4.23
CA THR A 253 9.93 20.37 5.23
C THR A 253 9.63 19.46 6.42
N VAL A 254 10.28 19.73 7.53
CA VAL A 254 10.17 18.91 8.74
C VAL A 254 9.01 19.37 9.61
N VAL A 255 8.11 18.44 9.96
CA VAL A 255 7.09 18.56 11.00
C VAL A 255 7.56 17.80 12.23
N THR A 256 7.77 18.51 13.32
CA THR A 256 8.32 17.94 14.56
C THR A 256 7.69 18.61 15.77
N ASN A 257 8.09 18.25 16.99
CA ASN A 257 7.71 18.96 18.21
C ASN A 257 8.93 19.60 18.84
N LEU A 258 8.81 20.87 19.19
CA LEU A 258 9.83 21.64 19.88
C LEU A 258 9.47 21.83 21.36
N ASP A 259 10.50 22.03 22.22
CA ASP A 259 10.39 22.42 23.61
C ASP A 259 11.55 23.37 24.02
N GLY A 260 11.69 23.65 25.33
CA GLY A 260 12.72 24.56 25.83
C GLY A 260 14.17 24.11 25.64
N ASP A 261 14.38 22.79 25.42
CA ASP A 261 15.71 22.18 25.20
C ASP A 261 15.98 21.88 23.73
N SER A 262 15.07 22.23 22.84
CA SER A 262 15.29 22.11 21.40
C SER A 262 16.35 23.08 20.90
N PRO A 263 17.11 22.73 19.82
CA PRO A 263 18.14 23.62 19.30
C PRO A 263 17.62 25.04 19.00
N ARG A 264 18.30 26.07 19.53
CA ARG A 264 17.85 27.47 19.46
C ARG A 264 17.69 28.03 18.05
N GLY A 265 18.40 27.45 17.09
CA GLY A 265 18.30 27.86 15.67
C GLY A 265 17.04 27.35 14.97
N LEU A 266 16.29 26.42 15.59
CA LEU A 266 15.08 25.86 15.02
C LEU A 266 13.86 26.68 15.43
N GLU A 267 13.20 27.25 14.45
CA GLU A 267 12.08 28.16 14.65
C GLU A 267 10.85 27.70 13.85
N HIS A 268 9.70 27.69 14.52
CA HIS A 268 8.40 27.34 13.91
C HIS A 268 8.08 28.24 12.69
N MET A 269 7.66 27.61 11.59
CA MET A 269 7.30 28.23 10.30
C MET A 269 8.44 29.01 9.62
N LYS A 270 9.66 28.90 10.13
CA LYS A 270 10.86 29.47 9.53
C LYS A 270 11.71 28.39 8.87
N ASN A 271 12.11 27.36 9.64
CA ASN A 271 12.92 26.25 9.17
C ASN A 271 12.45 24.85 9.65
N VAL A 272 11.47 24.81 10.55
CA VAL A 272 10.71 23.61 10.92
C VAL A 272 9.24 23.97 11.20
N ILE A 273 8.37 23.00 11.21
CA ILE A 273 6.98 23.13 11.66
C ILE A 273 6.87 22.48 13.02
N ASP A 274 6.68 23.28 14.06
CA ASP A 274 6.37 22.76 15.39
C ASP A 274 4.90 22.36 15.46
N ILE A 275 4.64 21.06 15.56
CA ILE A 275 3.29 20.50 15.58
C ILE A 275 2.44 21.04 16.75
N ASN A 276 3.07 21.40 17.88
CA ASN A 276 2.37 21.92 19.04
C ASN A 276 1.83 23.35 18.84
N ARG A 277 2.43 24.09 17.91
CA ARG A 277 2.08 25.49 17.59
C ARG A 277 1.41 25.63 16.23
N CYS A 278 1.35 24.55 15.46
CA CYS A 278 0.84 24.57 14.10
C CYS A 278 -0.69 24.57 14.08
N ASP A 279 -1.28 25.60 13.53
CA ASP A 279 -2.74 25.71 13.34
C ASP A 279 -3.15 25.35 11.90
N ARG A 280 -2.23 25.40 10.94
CA ARG A 280 -2.40 24.99 9.55
C ARG A 280 -1.09 24.50 8.95
N LEU A 281 -1.15 23.54 8.06
CA LEU A 281 0.01 23.17 7.24
C LEU A 281 0.24 24.21 6.14
N PRO A 282 1.51 24.56 5.85
CA PRO A 282 1.83 25.53 4.80
C PRO A 282 1.51 24.97 3.40
N GLY A 283 1.22 25.87 2.46
CA GLY A 283 1.13 25.52 1.05
C GLY A 283 2.50 25.20 0.44
N ALA A 284 2.55 24.75 -0.82
CA ALA A 284 3.76 24.28 -1.48
C ALA A 284 4.91 25.30 -1.50
N GLU A 285 4.62 26.57 -1.78
CA GLU A 285 5.62 27.64 -1.82
C GLU A 285 6.23 27.89 -0.43
N GLU A 286 5.38 28.01 0.59
CA GLU A 286 5.79 28.23 1.98
C GLU A 286 6.56 27.00 2.51
N SER A 287 6.13 25.79 2.23
CA SER A 287 6.85 24.54 2.55
C SER A 287 8.25 24.56 1.92
N GLY A 288 8.34 24.86 0.63
CA GLY A 288 9.63 24.94 -0.06
C GLY A 288 10.56 26.02 0.55
N ARG A 289 10.03 27.14 1.01
CA ARG A 289 10.82 28.16 1.74
C ARG A 289 11.34 27.62 3.08
N ILE A 290 10.47 26.93 3.85
CA ILE A 290 10.84 26.32 5.13
C ILE A 290 11.93 25.27 4.93
N GLY A 291 11.78 24.39 3.95
CA GLY A 291 12.77 23.35 3.64
C GLY A 291 14.13 23.91 3.21
N ARG A 292 14.15 24.99 2.42
CA ARG A 292 15.42 25.69 2.08
C ARG A 292 16.08 26.28 3.30
N ALA A 293 15.34 26.97 4.17
CA ALA A 293 15.89 27.53 5.42
C ALA A 293 16.35 26.42 6.38
N ALA A 294 15.67 25.27 6.41
CA ALA A 294 16.11 24.09 7.15
C ALA A 294 17.47 23.58 6.63
N ARG A 295 17.62 23.48 5.31
CA ARG A 295 18.88 23.05 4.69
C ARG A 295 20.02 24.00 4.99
N GLU A 296 19.80 25.30 4.92
CA GLU A 296 20.81 26.31 5.23
C GLU A 296 21.34 26.17 6.67
N ILE A 297 20.44 26.03 7.66
CA ILE A 297 20.85 25.86 9.05
C ILE A 297 21.51 24.50 9.30
N ALA A 298 21.08 23.43 8.63
CA ALA A 298 21.68 22.11 8.74
C ALA A 298 23.15 22.15 8.30
N TYR A 299 23.46 22.76 7.18
CA TYR A 299 24.85 22.91 6.72
C TYR A 299 25.66 23.86 7.59
N ALA A 300 25.08 24.95 8.07
CA ALA A 300 25.80 25.93 8.87
C ALA A 300 26.09 25.43 10.29
N GLU A 301 25.17 24.69 10.93
CA GLU A 301 25.23 24.37 12.34
C GLU A 301 25.43 22.89 12.65
N TYR A 302 24.98 21.96 11.77
CA TYR A 302 24.92 20.52 12.06
C TYR A 302 25.74 19.67 11.08
N GLY A 303 26.55 20.31 10.18
CA GLY A 303 27.38 19.63 9.20
C GLY A 303 28.53 18.83 9.78
N TRP A 304 28.93 17.77 9.10
CA TRP A 304 30.06 16.89 9.48
C TRP A 304 31.39 17.66 9.63
N ASP A 305 31.66 18.62 8.77
CA ASP A 305 32.91 19.42 8.84
C ASP A 305 32.99 20.17 10.16
N ARG A 306 31.88 20.71 10.67
CA ARG A 306 31.85 21.39 11.96
C ARG A 306 32.08 20.43 13.11
N LEU A 307 31.41 19.24 13.09
CA LEU A 307 31.65 18.20 14.09
C LEU A 307 33.12 17.77 14.12
N VAL A 308 33.70 17.51 12.96
CA VAL A 308 35.11 17.09 12.83
C VAL A 308 36.06 18.20 13.32
N ALA A 309 35.76 19.47 13.00
CA ALA A 309 36.56 20.58 13.48
C ALA A 309 36.57 20.71 15.03
N GLN A 310 35.44 20.40 15.69
CA GLN A 310 35.36 20.42 17.16
C GLN A 310 36.09 19.24 17.80
N LEU A 311 36.21 18.10 17.10
CA LEU A 311 36.92 16.92 17.61
C LEU A 311 38.43 16.97 17.38
N ARG A 312 38.92 17.82 16.49
CA ARG A 312 40.37 17.99 16.28
C ARG A 312 40.98 18.81 17.42
N PRO A 313 42.06 18.32 18.07
CA PRO A 313 42.74 19.12 19.06
C PRO A 313 43.25 20.41 18.42
N ALA A 314 43.10 21.55 19.12
CA ALA A 314 43.74 22.78 18.70
C ALA A 314 45.26 22.53 18.58
N VAL A 315 45.83 22.70 17.38
CA VAL A 315 47.28 22.62 17.20
C VAL A 315 47.85 23.80 18.01
N PRO A 316 48.71 23.57 19.04
CA PRO A 316 49.37 24.70 19.73
C PRO A 316 50.19 25.45 18.70
N VAL A 317 49.94 26.76 18.57
CA VAL A 317 50.77 27.67 17.77
C VAL A 317 52.07 27.94 18.52
#